data_d759f50d02fcd1f375f02f81eea6c279
#
_entry.id   d759f50d02fcd1f375f02f81eea6c279
#
_cell.length_a   1.000
_cell.length_b   1.000
_cell.length_c   1.000
_cell.angle_alpha   90.00
_cell.angle_beta   90.00
_cell.angle_gamma   90.00
#
_symmetry.space_group_name_H-M   'P 1'
#
loop_
_entity.id
_entity.type
_entity.pdbx_description
1 polymer ?
#
loop_
_entity_poly.entity_id
_entity_poly.type
_entity_poly.pdbx_seq_one_letter_code
_entity_poly.pdbx_strand_id
1 'polypeptide(L)'
;MNQSLILEAEGLYHVYESSALDGNVVALRGLHVKVRPGEAVAVVGPSGSGKSTLLKCLGGLMKPSAGNVAFQGRQINRLTGAELVELRQDTVSFIFQDANLLPDMNALDNVAQPLRHQGTSAANARKKAEALLERLGMAGRSRGMPAQLSGGEQQRVAIARALITNPKLILADEPTGALDPITSREVLSLFAKLHQEEEVAFLLVTHSREVASFADRSLELREGRFIAQHGNDVDISDLSSTRELIIDETGTMTLPPEVLTQLGGPGKFEMEVDDEEQILNLTRSDRGELEDYGERGSLVLAGVCPACKHIYDDNSQECPSCGSSRPMVINSEP
;
A
#
# COMPACT_ATOMS: atom_id res chain seq x y z
N MET A 1 -18.95 22.97 -1.52
CA MET A 1 -17.59 23.46 -1.81
C MET A 1 -16.77 22.26 -2.18
N ASN A 2 -16.30 22.17 -3.43
CA ASN A 2 -15.42 21.07 -3.84
C ASN A 2 -14.07 21.26 -3.13
N GLN A 3 -13.82 20.53 -2.05
CA GLN A 3 -12.51 20.52 -1.43
C GLN A 3 -11.54 19.90 -2.45
N SER A 4 -10.55 20.66 -2.88
CA SER A 4 -9.53 20.17 -3.79
C SER A 4 -8.77 19.02 -3.13
N LEU A 5 -8.74 17.86 -3.78
CA LEU A 5 -8.00 16.69 -3.30
C LEU A 5 -6.50 17.00 -3.24
N ILE A 6 -5.82 16.48 -2.21
CA ILE A 6 -4.34 16.57 -2.13
C ILE A 6 -3.70 15.55 -3.07
N LEU A 7 -4.31 14.36 -3.18
CA LEU A 7 -3.90 13.27 -4.05
C LEU A 7 -5.14 12.65 -4.69
N GLU A 8 -5.07 12.42 -5.99
CA GLU A 8 -6.07 11.69 -6.76
C GLU A 8 -5.38 10.73 -7.72
N ALA A 9 -5.81 9.49 -7.73
CA ALA A 9 -5.42 8.49 -8.70
C ALA A 9 -6.66 7.85 -9.32
N GLU A 10 -6.65 7.72 -10.63
CA GLU A 10 -7.77 7.20 -11.42
C GLU A 10 -7.30 6.13 -12.39
N GLY A 11 -7.95 4.95 -12.33
CA GLY A 11 -7.70 3.83 -13.23
C GLY A 11 -6.24 3.36 -13.22
N LEU A 12 -5.60 3.30 -12.06
CA LEU A 12 -4.17 3.05 -11.95
C LEU A 12 -3.82 1.60 -12.22
N TYR A 13 -3.09 1.34 -13.29
CA TYR A 13 -2.52 0.03 -13.64
C TYR A 13 -1.01 0.08 -13.58
N HIS A 14 -0.42 -1.02 -13.12
CA HIS A 14 1.01 -1.24 -13.26
C HIS A 14 1.32 -2.70 -13.56
N VAL A 15 2.11 -2.90 -14.60
CA VAL A 15 2.56 -4.21 -15.07
C VAL A 15 4.08 -4.22 -15.03
N TYR A 16 4.64 -5.17 -14.30
CA TYR A 16 6.06 -5.47 -14.38
C TYR A 16 6.29 -6.37 -15.59
N GLU A 17 7.04 -5.85 -16.56
CA GLU A 17 7.48 -6.63 -17.71
C GLU A 17 8.60 -7.56 -17.29
N SER A 18 8.43 -8.86 -17.52
CA SER A 18 9.47 -9.86 -17.31
C SER A 18 10.04 -10.30 -18.66
N SER A 19 11.34 -10.20 -18.83
CA SER A 19 12.05 -10.82 -19.96
C SER A 19 12.23 -12.33 -19.80
N ALA A 20 11.88 -12.88 -18.64
CA ALA A 20 11.90 -14.31 -18.37
C ALA A 20 10.59 -14.98 -18.88
N LEU A 21 10.62 -16.29 -19.00
CA LEU A 21 9.50 -17.12 -19.46
C LEU A 21 8.23 -17.02 -18.57
N ASP A 22 8.36 -16.40 -17.41
CA ASP A 22 7.31 -16.30 -16.36
C ASP A 22 6.18 -15.31 -16.70
N GLY A 23 6.32 -14.54 -17.77
CA GLY A 23 5.31 -13.58 -18.22
C GLY A 23 5.24 -12.31 -17.37
N ASN A 24 4.40 -11.37 -17.79
CA ASN A 24 4.20 -10.08 -17.14
C ASN A 24 3.38 -10.21 -15.86
N VAL A 25 3.79 -9.53 -14.79
CA VAL A 25 3.07 -9.50 -13.52
C VAL A 25 2.25 -8.21 -13.41
N VAL A 26 0.93 -8.34 -13.35
CA VAL A 26 0.04 -7.19 -13.14
C VAL A 26 -0.04 -6.91 -11.64
N ALA A 27 0.66 -5.89 -11.19
CA ALA A 27 0.74 -5.52 -9.78
C ALA A 27 -0.39 -4.60 -9.32
N LEU A 28 -0.94 -3.76 -10.21
CA LEU A 28 -2.07 -2.87 -9.94
C LEU A 28 -3.11 -3.01 -11.04
N ARG A 29 -4.39 -3.00 -10.68
CA ARG A 29 -5.51 -3.33 -11.57
C ARG A 29 -6.66 -2.33 -11.44
N GLY A 30 -6.54 -1.15 -12.06
CA GLY A 30 -7.61 -0.15 -12.13
C GLY A 30 -7.89 0.52 -10.76
N LEU A 31 -6.87 0.86 -9.99
CA LEU A 31 -7.06 1.41 -8.66
C LEU A 31 -7.47 2.88 -8.71
N HIS A 32 -8.41 3.25 -7.83
CA HIS A 32 -8.86 4.62 -7.59
C HIS A 32 -8.58 5.00 -6.15
N VAL A 33 -7.85 6.10 -5.95
CA VAL A 33 -7.52 6.61 -4.61
C VAL A 33 -7.72 8.12 -4.59
N LYS A 34 -8.45 8.60 -3.60
CA LYS A 34 -8.64 10.02 -3.33
C LYS A 34 -8.25 10.30 -1.89
N VAL A 35 -7.37 11.26 -1.69
CA VAL A 35 -6.97 11.72 -0.35
C VAL A 35 -7.26 13.21 -0.24
N ARG A 36 -7.95 13.60 0.83
CA ARG A 36 -8.27 15.01 1.12
C ARG A 36 -7.11 15.65 1.89
N PRO A 37 -6.99 16.98 1.85
CA PRO A 37 -6.10 17.69 2.77
C PRO A 37 -6.41 17.30 4.22
N GLY A 38 -5.39 17.01 5.00
CA GLY A 38 -5.54 16.60 6.39
C GLY A 38 -6.20 15.22 6.60
N GLU A 39 -6.34 14.39 5.59
CA GLU A 39 -6.87 13.03 5.71
C GLU A 39 -5.76 12.01 5.86
N ALA A 40 -5.92 11.06 6.75
CA ALA A 40 -5.06 9.89 6.89
C ALA A 40 -5.73 8.65 6.31
N VAL A 41 -5.09 8.02 5.31
CA VAL A 41 -5.57 6.80 4.65
C VAL A 41 -4.55 5.68 4.85
N ALA A 42 -4.98 4.54 5.35
CA ALA A 42 -4.17 3.34 5.39
C ALA A 42 -4.51 2.41 4.22
N VAL A 43 -3.50 1.80 3.62
CA VAL A 43 -3.66 0.71 2.66
C VAL A 43 -3.12 -0.55 3.31
N VAL A 44 -4.00 -1.50 3.57
CA VAL A 44 -3.68 -2.77 4.23
C VAL A 44 -3.80 -3.94 3.26
N GLY A 45 -3.15 -5.05 3.55
CA GLY A 45 -3.23 -6.24 2.71
C GLY A 45 -2.03 -7.16 2.87
N PRO A 46 -2.09 -8.40 2.33
CA PRO A 46 -1.01 -9.36 2.43
C PRO A 46 0.26 -8.91 1.69
N SER A 47 1.37 -9.57 1.97
CA SER A 47 2.60 -9.38 1.19
C SER A 47 2.34 -9.70 -0.30
N GLY A 48 2.95 -8.94 -1.20
CA GLY A 48 2.75 -9.13 -2.64
C GLY A 48 1.45 -8.58 -3.23
N SER A 49 0.56 -7.97 -2.43
CA SER A 49 -0.71 -7.42 -2.94
C SER A 49 -0.57 -6.17 -3.82
N GLY A 50 0.62 -5.57 -3.92
CA GLY A 50 0.90 -4.38 -4.73
C GLY A 50 1.04 -3.07 -3.95
N LYS A 51 1.02 -3.10 -2.60
CA LYS A 51 1.07 -1.90 -1.74
C LYS A 51 2.24 -0.97 -2.02
N SER A 52 3.46 -1.48 -2.00
CA SER A 52 4.67 -0.66 -2.26
C SER A 52 4.73 -0.16 -3.71
N THR A 53 4.20 -0.94 -4.67
CA THR A 53 4.05 -0.52 -6.06
C THR A 53 3.07 0.65 -6.17
N LEU A 54 1.91 0.54 -5.50
CA LEU A 54 0.94 1.62 -5.42
C LEU A 54 1.58 2.90 -4.88
N LEU A 55 2.26 2.81 -3.74
CA LEU A 55 2.91 3.97 -3.11
C LEU A 55 3.93 4.63 -4.05
N LYS A 56 4.76 3.83 -4.74
CA LYS A 56 5.74 4.32 -5.72
C LYS A 56 5.08 5.00 -6.91
N CYS A 57 3.98 4.45 -7.42
CA CYS A 57 3.21 5.05 -8.51
C CYS A 57 2.56 6.37 -8.05
N LEU A 58 1.90 6.36 -6.91
CA LEU A 58 1.26 7.55 -6.34
C LEU A 58 2.25 8.69 -6.13
N GLY A 59 3.44 8.39 -5.65
CA GLY A 59 4.47 9.40 -5.42
C GLY A 59 5.30 9.76 -6.65
N GLY A 60 4.99 9.21 -7.81
CA GLY A 60 5.72 9.46 -9.06
C GLY A 60 7.17 8.94 -9.03
N LEU A 61 7.49 8.00 -8.13
CA LEU A 61 8.79 7.30 -8.15
C LEU A 61 8.80 6.22 -9.23
N MET A 62 7.61 5.78 -9.63
CA MET A 62 7.40 4.80 -10.67
C MET A 62 6.28 5.28 -11.58
N LYS A 63 6.49 5.22 -12.89
CA LYS A 63 5.45 5.58 -13.86
C LYS A 63 4.45 4.41 -13.94
N PRO A 64 3.16 4.66 -13.74
CA PRO A 64 2.14 3.63 -13.95
C PRO A 64 2.07 3.23 -15.43
N SER A 65 1.67 1.99 -15.70
CA SER A 65 1.48 1.51 -17.07
C SER A 65 0.25 2.14 -17.73
N ALA A 66 -0.80 2.43 -16.92
CA ALA A 66 -1.98 3.18 -17.33
C ALA A 66 -2.61 3.90 -16.13
N GLY A 67 -3.54 4.80 -16.41
CA GLY A 67 -4.20 5.63 -15.41
C GLY A 67 -3.47 6.94 -15.15
N ASN A 68 -4.03 7.75 -14.27
CA ASN A 68 -3.53 9.08 -13.94
C ASN A 68 -3.33 9.23 -12.45
N VAL A 69 -2.32 10.02 -12.08
CA VAL A 69 -2.10 10.48 -10.71
C VAL A 69 -1.98 12.00 -10.72
N ALA A 70 -2.67 12.66 -9.82
CA ALA A 70 -2.63 14.11 -9.67
C ALA A 70 -2.40 14.53 -8.21
N PHE A 71 -1.55 15.53 -8.01
CA PHE A 71 -1.40 16.24 -6.74
C PHE A 71 -1.99 17.64 -6.87
N GLN A 72 -2.95 17.95 -6.00
CA GLN A 72 -3.64 19.25 -6.04
C GLN A 72 -4.12 19.63 -7.46
N GLY A 73 -4.65 18.65 -8.21
CA GLY A 73 -5.11 18.81 -9.59
C GLY A 73 -4.01 18.82 -10.67
N ARG A 74 -2.73 18.84 -10.33
CA ARG A 74 -1.62 18.74 -11.29
C ARG A 74 -1.31 17.28 -11.60
N GLN A 75 -1.51 16.85 -12.84
CA GLN A 75 -1.23 15.49 -13.29
C GLN A 75 0.27 15.22 -13.36
N ILE A 76 0.78 14.32 -12.49
CA ILE A 76 2.22 14.03 -12.42
C ILE A 76 2.75 13.26 -13.64
N ASN A 77 1.89 12.51 -14.30
CA ASN A 77 2.25 11.75 -15.50
C ASN A 77 2.67 12.65 -16.68
N ARG A 78 2.31 13.95 -16.62
CA ARG A 78 2.61 14.95 -17.65
C ARG A 78 3.76 15.87 -17.29
N LEU A 79 4.27 15.78 -16.06
CA LEU A 79 5.36 16.63 -15.58
C LEU A 79 6.71 16.15 -16.14
N THR A 80 7.57 17.09 -16.42
CA THR A 80 9.00 16.84 -16.65
C THR A 80 9.68 16.41 -15.37
N GLY A 81 10.88 15.82 -15.47
CA GLY A 81 11.64 15.42 -14.29
C GLY A 81 11.88 16.58 -13.30
N ALA A 82 12.17 17.80 -13.82
CA ALA A 82 12.38 18.99 -12.99
C ALA A 82 11.11 19.42 -12.25
N GLU A 83 9.97 19.49 -12.95
CA GLU A 83 8.68 19.85 -12.35
C GLU A 83 8.22 18.81 -11.32
N LEU A 84 8.53 17.54 -11.54
CA LEU A 84 8.22 16.46 -10.59
C LEU A 84 9.07 16.56 -9.32
N VAL A 85 10.35 16.97 -9.45
CA VAL A 85 11.23 17.24 -8.31
C VAL A 85 10.71 18.42 -7.51
N GLU A 86 10.35 19.53 -8.15
CA GLU A 86 9.78 20.72 -7.50
C GLU A 86 8.49 20.38 -6.75
N LEU A 87 7.57 19.66 -7.40
CA LEU A 87 6.33 19.21 -6.76
C LEU A 87 6.57 18.39 -5.50
N ARG A 88 7.55 17.48 -5.54
CA ARG A 88 7.91 16.66 -4.39
C ARG A 88 8.55 17.46 -3.27
N GLN A 89 9.40 18.44 -3.61
CA GLN A 89 10.07 19.28 -2.61
C GLN A 89 9.07 20.05 -1.74
N ASP A 90 7.96 20.48 -2.32
CA ASP A 90 7.01 21.38 -1.65
C ASP A 90 5.76 20.68 -1.12
N THR A 91 5.45 19.49 -1.63
CA THR A 91 4.13 18.89 -1.36
C THR A 91 4.21 17.50 -0.72
N VAL A 92 5.14 16.65 -1.17
CA VAL A 92 5.11 15.21 -0.84
C VAL A 92 6.42 14.75 -0.26
N SER A 93 6.36 14.06 0.86
CA SER A 93 7.51 13.36 1.43
C SER A 93 7.29 11.86 1.51
N PHE A 94 8.40 11.12 1.51
CA PHE A 94 8.39 9.66 1.56
C PHE A 94 9.07 9.14 2.82
N ILE A 95 8.44 8.14 3.44
CA ILE A 95 9.05 7.28 4.44
C ILE A 95 9.04 5.88 3.83
N PHE A 96 10.22 5.31 3.60
CA PHE A 96 10.38 3.97 3.04
C PHE A 96 10.53 2.93 4.14
N GLN A 97 10.21 1.69 3.83
CA GLN A 97 10.42 0.53 4.71
C GLN A 97 11.91 0.41 5.08
N ASP A 98 12.80 0.48 4.10
CA ASP A 98 14.22 0.68 4.33
C ASP A 98 14.48 2.18 4.47
N ALA A 99 15.22 2.58 5.48
CA ALA A 99 15.43 4.00 5.78
C ALA A 99 16.07 4.81 4.62
N ASN A 100 16.73 4.13 3.69
CA ASN A 100 17.37 4.71 2.50
C ASN A 100 18.18 5.98 2.82
N LEU A 101 18.98 5.92 3.88
CA LEU A 101 19.86 7.02 4.26
C LEU A 101 21.05 7.11 3.30
N LEU A 102 21.49 8.33 3.08
CA LEU A 102 22.71 8.59 2.32
C LEU A 102 23.93 8.11 3.14
N PRO A 103 24.68 7.09 2.67
CA PRO A 103 25.69 6.42 3.49
C PRO A 103 26.87 7.31 3.85
N ASP A 104 27.16 8.30 3.01
CA ASP A 104 28.27 9.24 3.18
C ASP A 104 27.92 10.48 4.04
N MET A 105 26.70 10.51 4.59
CA MET A 105 26.22 11.60 5.43
C MET A 105 25.82 11.08 6.81
N ASN A 106 26.16 11.82 7.87
CA ASN A 106 25.66 11.52 9.22
C ASN A 106 24.15 11.78 9.33
N ALA A 107 23.55 11.41 10.44
CA ALA A 107 22.10 11.56 10.67
C ALA A 107 21.64 13.01 10.50
N LEU A 108 22.36 13.99 11.06
CA LEU A 108 22.03 15.40 10.96
C LEU A 108 22.02 15.89 9.51
N ASP A 109 23.02 15.53 8.73
CA ASP A 109 23.16 15.95 7.35
C ASP A 109 22.13 15.25 6.44
N ASN A 110 21.81 13.97 6.71
CA ASN A 110 20.69 13.27 6.06
C ASN A 110 19.37 14.03 6.23
N VAL A 111 19.06 14.44 7.46
CA VAL A 111 17.82 15.18 7.75
C VAL A 111 17.86 16.59 7.17
N ALA A 112 19.00 17.27 7.22
CA ALA A 112 19.12 18.64 6.70
C ALA A 112 19.08 18.73 5.16
N GLN A 113 19.35 17.63 4.45
CA GLN A 113 19.54 17.62 3.00
C GLN A 113 18.33 18.14 2.20
N PRO A 114 17.07 17.75 2.49
CA PRO A 114 15.92 18.29 1.75
C PRO A 114 15.82 19.81 1.83
N LEU A 115 16.02 20.42 3.00
CA LEU A 115 16.01 21.89 3.14
C LEU A 115 17.14 22.57 2.36
N ARG A 116 18.29 21.92 2.27
CA ARG A 116 19.41 22.44 1.46
C ARG A 116 19.07 22.45 -0.03
N HIS A 117 18.36 21.41 -0.51
CA HIS A 117 17.85 21.39 -1.89
C HIS A 117 16.82 22.48 -2.16
N GLN A 118 16.04 22.89 -1.14
CA GLN A 118 15.13 24.03 -1.21
C GLN A 118 15.85 25.39 -1.07
N GLY A 119 17.20 25.43 -1.01
CA GLY A 119 18.00 26.66 -0.92
C GLY A 119 18.21 27.18 0.50
N THR A 120 17.78 26.46 1.54
CA THR A 120 18.08 26.86 2.93
C THR A 120 19.57 26.74 3.21
N SER A 121 20.17 27.76 3.88
CA SER A 121 21.59 27.74 4.24
C SER A 121 21.92 26.52 5.11
N ALA A 122 23.13 25.96 4.95
CA ALA A 122 23.56 24.75 5.67
C ALA A 122 23.45 24.89 7.20
N ALA A 123 23.75 26.06 7.75
CA ALA A 123 23.64 26.31 9.19
C ALA A 123 22.18 26.26 9.67
N ASN A 124 21.27 26.91 8.97
CA ASN A 124 19.84 26.90 9.31
C ASN A 124 19.20 25.54 9.10
N ALA A 125 19.54 24.83 8.02
CA ALA A 125 19.04 23.50 7.76
C ALA A 125 19.47 22.52 8.87
N ARG A 126 20.75 22.53 9.29
CA ARG A 126 21.25 21.73 10.41
C ARG A 126 20.58 22.08 11.73
N LYS A 127 20.35 23.37 12.01
CA LYS A 127 19.67 23.78 13.25
C LYS A 127 18.25 23.22 13.34
N LYS A 128 17.49 23.27 12.24
CA LYS A 128 16.14 22.67 12.16
C LYS A 128 16.20 21.14 12.27
N ALA A 129 17.16 20.53 11.59
CA ALA A 129 17.36 19.08 11.64
C ALA A 129 17.70 18.56 13.04
N GLU A 130 18.55 19.28 13.77
CA GLU A 130 18.92 18.94 15.13
C GLU A 130 17.73 18.98 16.08
N ALA A 131 16.91 20.03 16.02
CA ALA A 131 15.69 20.15 16.82
C ALA A 131 14.68 19.03 16.52
N LEU A 132 14.56 18.60 15.25
CA LEU A 132 13.66 17.52 14.87
C LEU A 132 14.20 16.15 15.31
N LEU A 133 15.50 15.91 15.18
CA LEU A 133 16.15 14.71 15.69
C LEU A 133 16.02 14.60 17.21
N GLU A 134 16.13 15.70 17.94
CA GLU A 134 15.90 15.75 19.39
C GLU A 134 14.46 15.33 19.74
N ARG A 135 13.46 15.86 19.04
CA ARG A 135 12.05 15.46 19.20
C ARG A 135 11.80 13.97 18.96
N LEU A 136 12.62 13.33 18.13
CA LEU A 136 12.57 11.89 17.82
C LEU A 136 13.52 11.05 18.70
N GLY A 137 14.03 11.60 19.81
CA GLY A 137 14.89 10.88 20.74
C GLY A 137 16.30 10.58 20.20
N MET A 138 16.77 11.36 19.22
CA MET A 138 18.06 11.16 18.53
C MET A 138 19.14 12.18 18.91
N ALA A 139 18.95 12.97 19.98
CA ALA A 139 19.84 14.06 20.38
C ALA A 139 21.33 13.63 20.49
N GLY A 140 21.60 12.48 21.10
CA GLY A 140 22.96 11.95 21.26
C GLY A 140 23.52 11.21 20.02
N ARG A 141 22.74 11.06 18.95
CA ARG A 141 23.05 10.24 17.77
C ARG A 141 23.11 11.04 16.48
N SER A 142 22.92 12.35 16.54
CA SER A 142 22.85 13.24 15.36
C SER A 142 24.10 13.19 14.45
N ARG A 143 25.26 12.88 15.03
CA ARG A 143 26.54 12.76 14.28
C ARG A 143 26.85 11.33 13.82
N GLY A 144 26.02 10.35 14.17
CA GLY A 144 26.22 8.95 13.78
C GLY A 144 26.08 8.77 12.26
N MET A 145 27.00 8.01 11.66
CA MET A 145 26.87 7.57 10.28
C MET A 145 25.82 6.43 10.19
N PRO A 146 25.13 6.24 9.05
CA PRO A 146 24.12 5.20 8.92
C PRO A 146 24.60 3.82 9.38
N ALA A 147 25.82 3.41 9.04
CA ALA A 147 26.38 2.13 9.46
C ALA A 147 26.61 2.00 11.00
N GLN A 148 26.57 3.09 11.73
CA GLN A 148 26.72 3.15 13.20
C GLN A 148 25.38 3.24 13.95
N LEU A 149 24.27 3.30 13.21
CA LEU A 149 22.93 3.42 13.74
C LEU A 149 22.22 2.07 13.68
N SER A 150 21.44 1.75 14.71
CA SER A 150 20.51 0.62 14.66
C SER A 150 19.42 0.84 13.60
N GLY A 151 18.74 -0.21 13.16
CA GLY A 151 17.64 -0.10 12.20
C GLY A 151 16.55 0.88 12.64
N GLY A 152 16.17 0.85 13.93
CA GLY A 152 15.22 1.81 14.49
C GLY A 152 15.73 3.25 14.53
N GLU A 153 17.04 3.48 14.83
CA GLU A 153 17.65 4.80 14.74
C GLU A 153 17.68 5.31 13.28
N GLN A 154 18.02 4.45 12.32
CA GLN A 154 17.98 4.80 10.89
C GLN A 154 16.56 5.19 10.46
N GLN A 155 15.54 4.45 10.91
CA GLN A 155 14.15 4.74 10.58
C GLN A 155 13.70 6.08 11.18
N ARG A 156 14.09 6.41 12.42
CA ARG A 156 13.83 7.73 13.01
C ARG A 156 14.50 8.86 12.24
N VAL A 157 15.70 8.67 11.74
CA VAL A 157 16.37 9.63 10.84
C VAL A 157 15.61 9.79 9.53
N ALA A 158 15.13 8.70 8.93
CA ALA A 158 14.33 8.74 7.70
C ALA A 158 13.00 9.49 7.92
N ILE A 159 12.34 9.26 9.05
CA ILE A 159 11.12 9.98 9.44
C ILE A 159 11.44 11.49 9.63
N ALA A 160 12.50 11.83 10.35
CA ALA A 160 12.92 13.23 10.49
C ALA A 160 13.19 13.88 9.12
N ARG A 161 13.87 13.16 8.22
CA ARG A 161 14.14 13.63 6.86
C ARG A 161 12.86 13.90 6.06
N ALA A 162 11.84 13.07 6.24
CA ALA A 162 10.55 13.26 5.58
C ALA A 162 9.78 14.47 6.14
N LEU A 163 9.88 14.72 7.43
CA LEU A 163 9.13 15.79 8.12
C LEU A 163 9.77 17.18 8.00
N ILE A 164 11.08 17.27 7.73
CA ILE A 164 11.84 18.53 7.83
C ILE A 164 11.36 19.62 6.88
N THR A 165 10.72 19.26 5.76
CA THR A 165 10.20 20.18 4.76
C THR A 165 8.77 20.64 5.03
N ASN A 166 8.14 20.19 6.11
CA ASN A 166 6.72 20.39 6.42
C ASN A 166 5.82 20.01 5.23
N PRO A 167 5.84 18.75 4.78
CA PRO A 167 5.09 18.30 3.61
C PRO A 167 3.59 18.38 3.87
N LYS A 168 2.81 18.57 2.80
CA LYS A 168 1.34 18.50 2.85
C LYS A 168 0.82 17.06 2.83
N LEU A 169 1.59 16.14 2.26
CA LEU A 169 1.28 14.72 2.17
C LEU A 169 2.51 13.88 2.50
N ILE A 170 2.33 12.89 3.34
CA ILE A 170 3.35 11.88 3.66
C ILE A 170 2.89 10.54 3.08
N LEU A 171 3.72 9.98 2.21
CA LEU A 171 3.57 8.63 1.67
C LEU A 171 4.53 7.72 2.44
N ALA A 172 3.99 6.75 3.20
CA ALA A 172 4.79 5.92 4.08
C ALA A 172 4.59 4.42 3.81
N ASP A 173 5.68 3.72 3.56
CA ASP A 173 5.73 2.27 3.41
C ASP A 173 6.28 1.65 4.69
N GLU A 174 5.42 0.97 5.46
CA GLU A 174 5.74 0.32 6.75
C GLU A 174 6.56 1.23 7.69
N PRO A 175 6.08 2.44 8.03
CA PRO A 175 6.89 3.48 8.67
C PRO A 175 7.45 3.10 10.04
N THR A 176 6.86 2.13 10.71
CA THR A 176 7.27 1.67 12.05
C THR A 176 7.78 0.24 12.08
N GLY A 177 7.88 -0.44 10.94
CA GLY A 177 8.21 -1.87 10.88
C GLY A 177 9.58 -2.26 11.45
N ALA A 178 10.54 -1.33 11.46
CA ALA A 178 11.87 -1.52 12.03
C ALA A 178 12.02 -0.99 13.48
N LEU A 179 10.94 -0.47 14.08
CA LEU A 179 10.94 0.14 15.41
C LEU A 179 10.48 -0.86 16.48
N ASP A 180 11.00 -0.67 17.68
CA ASP A 180 10.45 -1.32 18.87
C ASP A 180 9.06 -0.74 19.21
N PRO A 181 8.23 -1.46 19.99
CA PRO A 181 6.85 -1.04 20.27
C PRO A 181 6.72 0.33 20.96
N ILE A 182 7.69 0.72 21.80
CA ILE A 182 7.65 2.01 22.50
C ILE A 182 7.91 3.13 21.50
N THR A 183 8.98 3.03 20.75
CA THR A 183 9.34 4.00 19.71
C THR A 183 8.28 4.08 18.62
N SER A 184 7.66 2.96 18.25
CA SER A 184 6.54 2.94 17.30
C SER A 184 5.39 3.85 17.75
N ARG A 185 4.97 3.73 19.03
CA ARG A 185 3.92 4.56 19.61
C ARG A 185 4.30 6.05 19.68
N GLU A 186 5.56 6.35 20.01
CA GLU A 186 6.05 7.72 20.01
C GLU A 186 5.96 8.35 18.61
N VAL A 187 6.35 7.62 17.57
CA VAL A 187 6.25 8.06 16.16
C VAL A 187 4.80 8.24 15.76
N LEU A 188 3.92 7.28 16.08
CA LEU A 188 2.49 7.40 15.77
C LEU A 188 1.84 8.57 16.50
N SER A 189 2.23 8.83 17.76
CA SER A 189 1.80 10.02 18.49
C SER A 189 2.26 11.32 17.83
N LEU A 190 3.48 11.34 17.26
CA LEU A 190 3.95 12.48 16.48
C LEU A 190 3.12 12.64 15.19
N PHE A 191 2.85 11.56 14.46
CA PHE A 191 2.00 11.61 13.27
C PHE A 191 0.59 12.11 13.61
N ALA A 192 0.00 11.65 14.73
CA ALA A 192 -1.31 12.12 15.18
C ALA A 192 -1.32 13.64 15.45
N LYS A 193 -0.27 14.19 16.05
CA LYS A 193 -0.14 15.63 16.23
C LYS A 193 -0.05 16.39 14.92
N LEU A 194 0.78 15.92 13.99
CA LEU A 194 0.92 16.54 12.66
C LEU A 194 -0.39 16.49 11.87
N HIS A 195 -1.12 15.38 11.96
CA HIS A 195 -2.41 15.19 11.33
C HIS A 195 -3.48 16.15 11.92
N GLN A 196 -3.59 16.23 13.25
CA GLN A 196 -4.63 17.00 13.93
C GLN A 196 -4.31 18.50 14.00
N GLU A 197 -3.05 18.88 14.22
CA GLU A 197 -2.65 20.27 14.47
C GLU A 197 -2.16 21.00 13.22
N GLU A 198 -1.54 20.28 12.29
CA GLU A 198 -0.91 20.86 11.09
C GLU A 198 -1.61 20.45 9.78
N GLU A 199 -2.72 19.70 9.87
CA GLU A 199 -3.52 19.22 8.73
C GLU A 199 -2.68 18.47 7.66
N VAL A 200 -1.63 17.76 8.09
CA VAL A 200 -0.82 16.94 7.19
C VAL A 200 -1.62 15.71 6.80
N ALA A 201 -1.73 15.48 5.49
CA ALA A 201 -2.35 14.26 4.97
C ALA A 201 -1.35 13.09 5.01
N PHE A 202 -1.88 11.88 5.21
CA PHE A 202 -1.08 10.66 5.23
C PHE A 202 -1.67 9.62 4.29
N LEU A 203 -0.83 8.91 3.56
CA LEU A 203 -1.17 7.63 2.96
C LEU A 203 -0.12 6.61 3.41
N LEU A 204 -0.56 5.69 4.24
CA LEU A 204 0.28 4.70 4.91
C LEU A 204 0.02 3.33 4.32
N VAL A 205 1.06 2.62 3.95
CA VAL A 205 0.98 1.22 3.54
C VAL A 205 1.51 0.37 4.69
N THR A 206 0.71 -0.56 5.18
CA THR A 206 1.11 -1.34 6.36
C THR A 206 0.37 -2.66 6.50
N HIS A 207 0.95 -3.57 7.27
CA HIS A 207 0.29 -4.76 7.83
C HIS A 207 0.09 -4.62 9.35
N SER A 208 0.57 -3.53 9.96
CA SER A 208 0.41 -3.25 11.40
C SER A 208 -0.97 -2.67 11.68
N ARG A 209 -1.69 -3.29 12.63
CA ARG A 209 -2.98 -2.80 13.13
C ARG A 209 -2.86 -1.44 13.79
N GLU A 210 -1.80 -1.25 14.55
CA GLU A 210 -1.54 -0.01 15.28
C GLU A 210 -1.33 1.17 14.32
N VAL A 211 -0.64 0.94 13.19
CA VAL A 211 -0.48 1.95 12.14
C VAL A 211 -1.79 2.20 11.39
N ALA A 212 -2.56 1.14 11.11
CA ALA A 212 -3.82 1.28 10.39
C ALA A 212 -4.90 1.98 11.24
N SER A 213 -4.94 1.77 12.56
CA SER A 213 -5.86 2.46 13.47
C SER A 213 -5.57 3.96 13.65
N PHE A 214 -4.41 4.43 13.22
CA PHE A 214 -4.11 5.84 13.14
C PHE A 214 -4.89 6.55 12.02
N ALA A 215 -5.24 5.85 10.94
CA ALA A 215 -5.84 6.44 9.76
C ALA A 215 -7.36 6.69 9.92
N ASP A 216 -7.90 7.71 9.24
CA ASP A 216 -9.34 8.01 9.20
C ASP A 216 -10.14 6.93 8.50
N ARG A 217 -9.54 6.24 7.55
CA ARG A 217 -10.07 5.06 6.88
C ARG A 217 -8.96 4.17 6.36
N SER A 218 -9.29 2.91 6.15
CA SER A 218 -8.37 1.95 5.53
C SER A 218 -8.97 1.30 4.28
N LEU A 219 -8.11 1.05 3.31
CA LEU A 219 -8.42 0.37 2.05
C LEU A 219 -7.73 -0.99 2.05
N GLU A 220 -8.47 -2.05 1.85
CA GLU A 220 -7.91 -3.39 1.76
C GLU A 220 -7.50 -3.69 0.32
N LEU A 221 -6.19 -3.90 0.09
CA LEU A 221 -5.61 -4.22 -1.21
C LEU A 221 -5.28 -5.71 -1.30
N ARG A 222 -5.86 -6.40 -2.29
CA ARG A 222 -5.53 -7.79 -2.62
C ARG A 222 -5.36 -7.96 -4.13
N GLU A 223 -4.33 -8.66 -4.54
CA GLU A 223 -4.04 -8.96 -5.95
C GLU A 223 -4.12 -7.76 -6.89
N GLY A 224 -3.68 -6.60 -6.40
CA GLY A 224 -3.69 -5.35 -7.15
C GLY A 224 -5.06 -4.66 -7.25
N ARG A 225 -6.08 -5.07 -6.48
CA ARG A 225 -7.41 -4.45 -6.43
C ARG A 225 -7.77 -4.02 -5.00
N PHE A 226 -8.49 -2.93 -4.87
CA PHE A 226 -9.17 -2.63 -3.61
C PHE A 226 -10.44 -3.46 -3.52
N ILE A 227 -10.57 -4.21 -2.43
CA ILE A 227 -11.71 -5.11 -2.22
C ILE A 227 -12.67 -4.60 -1.18
N ALA A 228 -12.19 -3.80 -0.22
CA ALA A 228 -13.01 -3.23 0.84
C ALA A 228 -12.44 -1.92 1.36
N GLN A 229 -13.32 -1.11 1.95
CA GLN A 229 -13.00 0.08 2.73
C GLN A 229 -13.54 -0.10 4.15
N HIS A 230 -12.80 0.41 5.13
CA HIS A 230 -13.17 0.39 6.53
C HIS A 230 -13.00 1.80 7.11
N GLY A 231 -13.94 2.21 7.99
CA GLY A 231 -13.81 3.44 8.78
C GLY A 231 -12.89 3.27 10.00
N ASN A 232 -12.80 4.29 10.83
CA ASN A 232 -11.91 4.35 12.00
C ASN A 232 -12.20 3.32 13.09
N ASP A 233 -13.45 2.86 13.21
CA ASP A 233 -13.93 2.05 14.32
C ASP A 233 -13.75 0.54 14.08
N VAL A 234 -13.02 0.15 13.03
CA VAL A 234 -12.92 -1.25 12.63
C VAL A 234 -11.71 -1.90 13.25
N ASP A 235 -11.94 -2.92 14.06
CA ASP A 235 -10.92 -3.88 14.42
C ASP A 235 -10.50 -4.66 13.17
N ILE A 236 -9.31 -4.34 12.65
CA ILE A 236 -8.72 -5.03 11.48
C ILE A 236 -8.55 -6.55 11.73
N SER A 237 -8.71 -7.01 13.00
CA SER A 237 -8.77 -8.43 13.33
C SER A 237 -10.12 -9.07 13.09
N ASP A 238 -11.19 -8.27 13.09
CA ASP A 238 -12.53 -8.70 12.79
C ASP A 238 -13.11 -7.88 11.63
N LEU A 239 -12.61 -8.13 10.45
CA LEU A 239 -13.03 -7.47 9.20
C LEU A 239 -14.47 -7.84 8.78
N SER A 240 -15.23 -8.54 9.63
CA SER A 240 -16.54 -9.07 9.25
C SER A 240 -17.71 -8.11 9.46
N SER A 241 -17.61 -7.10 10.34
CA SER A 241 -18.80 -6.41 10.87
C SER A 241 -19.10 -5.03 10.29
N THR A 242 -18.15 -4.35 9.63
CA THR A 242 -18.38 -2.97 9.11
C THR A 242 -17.58 -2.71 7.82
N ARG A 243 -17.73 -3.63 6.88
CA ARG A 243 -16.96 -3.61 5.64
C ARG A 243 -17.81 -3.07 4.50
N GLU A 244 -17.39 -1.99 3.89
CA GLU A 244 -17.90 -1.56 2.59
C GLU A 244 -17.13 -2.29 1.49
N LEU A 245 -17.84 -3.08 0.68
CA LEU A 245 -17.23 -3.75 -0.48
C LEU A 245 -17.10 -2.76 -1.63
N ILE A 246 -16.01 -2.87 -2.38
CA ILE A 246 -15.73 -1.99 -3.51
C ILE A 246 -16.08 -2.72 -4.79
N ILE A 247 -16.98 -2.10 -5.58
CA ILE A 247 -17.23 -2.47 -6.97
C ILE A 247 -16.44 -1.50 -7.85
N ASP A 248 -15.59 -2.02 -8.72
CA ASP A 248 -14.78 -1.18 -9.61
C ASP A 248 -15.60 -0.64 -10.81
N GLU A 249 -15.00 0.24 -11.61
CA GLU A 249 -15.67 0.87 -12.79
C GLU A 249 -16.11 -0.15 -13.84
N THR A 250 -15.57 -1.36 -13.82
CA THR A 250 -15.98 -2.45 -14.71
C THR A 250 -17.14 -3.25 -14.14
N GLY A 251 -17.63 -2.90 -12.95
CA GLY A 251 -18.66 -3.65 -12.23
C GLY A 251 -18.12 -4.92 -11.56
N THR A 252 -16.79 -5.05 -11.41
CA THR A 252 -16.18 -6.20 -10.77
C THR A 252 -16.04 -5.97 -9.28
N MET A 253 -16.48 -6.96 -8.49
CA MET A 253 -16.31 -7.03 -7.04
C MET A 253 -15.48 -8.26 -6.70
N THR A 254 -14.52 -8.11 -5.80
CA THR A 254 -13.78 -9.25 -5.23
C THR A 254 -14.25 -9.48 -3.81
N LEU A 255 -14.85 -10.62 -3.56
CA LEU A 255 -15.28 -10.99 -2.22
C LEU A 255 -14.07 -11.38 -1.35
N PRO A 256 -13.97 -10.85 -0.13
CA PRO A 256 -12.99 -11.33 0.84
C PRO A 256 -13.17 -12.84 1.11
N PRO A 257 -12.08 -13.58 1.37
CA PRO A 257 -12.14 -15.02 1.60
C PRO A 257 -13.13 -15.45 2.70
N GLU A 258 -13.26 -14.62 3.73
CA GLU A 258 -14.17 -14.85 4.85
C GLU A 258 -15.63 -14.77 4.40
N VAL A 259 -15.97 -13.74 3.62
CA VAL A 259 -17.32 -13.56 3.04
C VAL A 259 -17.62 -14.69 2.06
N LEU A 260 -16.65 -15.04 1.21
CA LEU A 260 -16.79 -16.15 0.29
C LEU A 260 -17.03 -17.47 1.03
N THR A 261 -16.34 -17.69 2.16
CA THR A 261 -16.56 -18.87 3.02
C THR A 261 -17.96 -18.88 3.65
N GLN A 262 -18.45 -17.74 4.12
CA GLN A 262 -19.81 -17.61 4.66
C GLN A 262 -20.89 -17.87 3.61
N LEU A 263 -20.63 -17.52 2.36
CA LEU A 263 -21.50 -17.84 1.22
C LEU A 263 -21.40 -19.31 0.77
N GLY A 264 -20.57 -20.10 1.43
CA GLY A 264 -20.37 -21.52 1.12
C GLY A 264 -19.32 -21.79 0.04
N GLY A 265 -18.39 -20.85 -0.21
CA GLY A 265 -17.32 -20.98 -1.19
C GLY A 265 -17.66 -20.47 -2.59
N PRO A 266 -16.77 -20.65 -3.56
CA PRO A 266 -17.02 -20.32 -4.95
C PRO A 266 -18.25 -21.08 -5.51
N GLY A 267 -19.02 -20.46 -6.38
CA GLY A 267 -20.21 -21.07 -6.94
C GLY A 267 -21.04 -20.10 -7.77
N LYS A 268 -22.25 -20.53 -8.13
CA LYS A 268 -23.25 -19.69 -8.81
C LYS A 268 -24.18 -19.08 -7.78
N PHE A 269 -24.48 -17.80 -7.97
CA PHE A 269 -25.36 -17.05 -7.11
C PHE A 269 -26.44 -16.38 -7.94
N GLU A 270 -27.69 -16.48 -7.48
CA GLU A 270 -28.79 -15.64 -7.94
C GLU A 270 -28.69 -14.29 -7.27
N MET A 271 -28.95 -13.24 -8.03
CA MET A 271 -28.85 -11.87 -7.59
C MET A 271 -30.25 -11.24 -7.65
N GLU A 272 -30.72 -10.79 -6.50
CA GLU A 272 -31.94 -9.97 -6.39
C GLU A 272 -31.57 -8.57 -5.92
N VAL A 273 -32.09 -7.56 -6.63
CA VAL A 273 -31.91 -6.16 -6.27
C VAL A 273 -33.23 -5.67 -5.72
N ASP A 274 -33.22 -5.18 -4.49
CA ASP A 274 -34.33 -4.40 -3.93
C ASP A 274 -34.08 -2.92 -4.24
N ASP A 275 -34.82 -2.40 -5.21
CA ASP A 275 -34.67 -1.01 -5.69
C ASP A 275 -35.09 0.03 -4.64
N GLU A 276 -36.01 -0.31 -3.71
CA GLU A 276 -36.50 0.61 -2.68
C GLU A 276 -35.48 0.74 -1.54
N GLU A 277 -34.89 -0.37 -1.11
CA GLU A 277 -33.90 -0.39 -0.04
C GLU A 277 -32.46 -0.30 -0.55
N GLN A 278 -32.23 -0.37 -1.87
CA GLN A 278 -30.90 -0.45 -2.51
C GLN A 278 -30.05 -1.61 -1.97
N ILE A 279 -30.69 -2.73 -1.70
CA ILE A 279 -30.06 -3.94 -1.17
C ILE A 279 -29.81 -4.92 -2.30
N LEU A 280 -28.60 -5.47 -2.37
CA LEU A 280 -28.23 -6.58 -3.24
C LEU A 280 -28.18 -7.87 -2.42
N ASN A 281 -29.09 -8.78 -2.72
CA ASN A 281 -29.13 -10.11 -2.13
C ASN A 281 -28.46 -11.12 -3.06
N LEU A 282 -27.50 -11.88 -2.53
CA LEU A 282 -26.86 -12.98 -3.23
C LEU A 282 -27.27 -14.29 -2.59
N THR A 283 -28.02 -15.11 -3.31
CA THR A 283 -28.45 -16.42 -2.84
C THR A 283 -27.75 -17.49 -3.68
N ARG A 284 -27.11 -18.44 -3.02
CA ARG A 284 -26.44 -19.53 -3.71
C ARG A 284 -27.45 -20.40 -4.47
N SER A 285 -27.31 -20.51 -5.78
CA SER A 285 -28.22 -21.26 -6.66
C SER A 285 -27.73 -22.67 -6.98
N ASP A 286 -26.44 -22.96 -6.79
CA ASP A 286 -25.82 -24.25 -7.13
C ASP A 286 -25.81 -25.28 -5.96
N ARG A 287 -26.70 -25.08 -4.96
CA ARG A 287 -26.87 -26.07 -3.88
C ARG A 287 -27.41 -27.40 -4.41
N GLY A 288 -26.55 -28.23 -4.94
CA GLY A 288 -26.87 -29.52 -5.51
C GLY A 288 -26.21 -29.81 -6.85
N GLU A 289 -25.73 -28.80 -7.56
CA GLU A 289 -25.00 -28.96 -8.84
C GLU A 289 -23.49 -29.16 -8.64
N LEU A 290 -22.95 -28.92 -7.43
CA LEU A 290 -21.52 -29.17 -7.16
C LEU A 290 -21.16 -30.67 -7.28
N GLU A 291 -22.13 -31.57 -7.14
CA GLU A 291 -21.93 -33.01 -7.41
C GLU A 291 -21.69 -33.25 -8.91
N ASP A 292 -22.26 -32.43 -9.80
CA ASP A 292 -22.15 -32.59 -11.25
C ASP A 292 -20.87 -31.91 -11.82
N TYR A 293 -20.30 -30.91 -11.12
CA TYR A 293 -18.96 -30.39 -11.44
C TYR A 293 -17.83 -31.35 -11.03
N GLY A 294 -18.10 -32.24 -10.08
CA GLY A 294 -17.18 -33.28 -9.64
C GLY A 294 -17.00 -34.41 -10.66
N GLU A 295 -17.96 -34.63 -11.57
CA GLU A 295 -17.86 -35.67 -12.60
C GLU A 295 -17.30 -35.16 -13.95
N ARG A 296 -17.26 -33.85 -14.19
CA ARG A 296 -16.73 -33.25 -15.46
C ARG A 296 -15.39 -32.57 -15.36
N GLY A 297 -14.77 -32.56 -14.21
CA GLY A 297 -13.44 -32.03 -14.00
C GLY A 297 -13.03 -32.16 -12.55
N SER A 298 -12.37 -33.24 -12.21
CA SER A 298 -11.73 -33.34 -10.89
C SER A 298 -10.72 -32.20 -10.78
N LEU A 299 -10.82 -31.41 -9.69
CA LEU A 299 -9.77 -30.50 -9.33
C LEU A 299 -8.51 -31.32 -9.05
N VAL A 300 -7.55 -31.23 -9.93
CA VAL A 300 -6.25 -31.90 -9.79
C VAL A 300 -5.18 -30.82 -9.54
N LEU A 301 -4.17 -31.20 -8.81
CA LEU A 301 -3.02 -30.34 -8.67
C LEU A 301 -2.36 -30.14 -10.03
N ALA A 302 -2.04 -28.91 -10.39
CA ALA A 302 -1.40 -28.61 -11.67
C ALA A 302 -0.16 -29.48 -11.88
N GLY A 303 -0.04 -30.08 -13.05
CA GLY A 303 1.14 -30.86 -13.42
C GLY A 303 2.35 -30.00 -13.74
N VAL A 304 2.11 -28.74 -14.10
CA VAL A 304 3.15 -27.79 -14.50
C VAL A 304 2.97 -26.46 -13.73
N CYS A 305 4.06 -25.95 -13.21
CA CYS A 305 4.05 -24.67 -12.51
C CYS A 305 3.68 -23.52 -13.48
N PRO A 306 2.64 -22.73 -13.19
CA PRO A 306 2.25 -21.63 -14.07
C PRO A 306 3.31 -20.53 -14.13
N ALA A 307 4.12 -20.37 -13.08
CA ALA A 307 5.14 -19.34 -12.99
C ALA A 307 6.42 -19.67 -13.76
N CYS A 308 7.00 -20.87 -13.60
CA CYS A 308 8.29 -21.21 -14.19
C CYS A 308 8.27 -22.42 -15.15
N LYS A 309 7.08 -22.96 -15.44
CA LYS A 309 6.85 -24.12 -16.32
C LYS A 309 7.57 -25.41 -15.87
N HIS A 310 8.04 -25.44 -14.64
CA HIS A 310 8.61 -26.66 -14.05
C HIS A 310 7.53 -27.73 -13.87
N ILE A 311 7.82 -28.96 -14.19
CA ILE A 311 6.89 -30.10 -13.97
C ILE A 311 6.97 -30.46 -12.48
N TYR A 312 5.82 -30.51 -11.83
CA TYR A 312 5.74 -30.90 -10.42
C TYR A 312 5.91 -32.40 -10.26
N ASP A 313 6.63 -32.80 -9.22
CA ASP A 313 6.60 -34.17 -8.73
C ASP A 313 5.27 -34.45 -8.01
N ASP A 314 4.81 -35.71 -8.03
CA ASP A 314 3.45 -36.08 -7.57
C ASP A 314 3.11 -35.66 -6.13
N ASN A 315 4.10 -35.42 -5.26
CA ASN A 315 3.90 -35.08 -3.84
C ASN A 315 4.24 -33.63 -3.46
N SER A 316 4.71 -32.80 -4.40
CA SER A 316 5.11 -31.42 -4.04
C SER A 316 3.90 -30.47 -3.96
N GLN A 317 3.78 -29.75 -2.86
CA GLN A 317 2.79 -28.65 -2.69
C GLN A 317 3.33 -27.30 -3.17
N GLU A 318 4.63 -27.19 -3.31
CA GLU A 318 5.31 -26.00 -3.80
C GLU A 318 6.25 -26.38 -4.96
N CYS A 319 6.45 -25.43 -5.87
CA CYS A 319 7.36 -25.62 -6.99
C CYS A 319 8.81 -25.66 -6.52
N PRO A 320 9.55 -26.77 -6.73
CA PRO A 320 10.93 -26.88 -6.28
C PRO A 320 11.89 -25.91 -7.02
N SER A 321 11.45 -25.36 -8.15
CA SER A 321 12.27 -24.43 -8.95
C SER A 321 12.08 -22.97 -8.57
N CYS A 322 10.87 -22.54 -8.18
CA CYS A 322 10.58 -21.12 -7.93
C CYS A 322 9.83 -20.85 -6.60
N GLY A 323 9.51 -21.88 -5.81
CA GLY A 323 8.82 -21.77 -4.52
C GLY A 323 7.34 -21.40 -4.61
N SER A 324 6.76 -21.30 -5.82
CA SER A 324 5.33 -21.00 -5.96
C SER A 324 4.48 -22.16 -5.51
N SER A 325 3.39 -21.88 -4.78
CA SER A 325 2.41 -22.90 -4.39
C SER A 325 1.81 -23.58 -5.62
N ARG A 326 1.61 -24.88 -5.54
CA ARG A 326 1.01 -25.69 -6.63
C ARG A 326 -0.49 -25.41 -6.71
N PRO A 327 -1.00 -24.79 -7.78
CA PRO A 327 -2.41 -24.50 -7.90
C PRO A 327 -3.23 -25.75 -8.22
N MET A 328 -4.50 -25.74 -7.82
CA MET A 328 -5.47 -26.70 -8.31
C MET A 328 -6.01 -26.21 -9.65
N VAL A 329 -6.08 -27.09 -10.61
CA VAL A 329 -6.63 -26.83 -11.97
C VAL A 329 -7.74 -27.84 -12.26
N ILE A 330 -8.69 -27.42 -13.10
CA ILE A 330 -9.73 -28.32 -13.58
C ILE A 330 -9.10 -29.24 -14.63
N ASN A 331 -9.13 -30.54 -14.37
CA ASN A 331 -8.72 -31.53 -15.37
C ASN A 331 -9.80 -31.57 -16.49
N SER A 332 -9.44 -31.05 -17.64
CA SER A 332 -10.33 -31.00 -18.83
C SER A 332 -10.11 -32.21 -19.77
N GLU A 333 -9.55 -33.29 -19.29
CA GLU A 333 -9.48 -34.49 -20.12
C GLU A 333 -10.86 -35.15 -20.22
N PRO A 334 -11.28 -35.56 -21.45
CA PRO A 334 -12.62 -36.11 -21.72
C PRO A 334 -12.86 -37.48 -21.14
#